data_35573f4732c6eaa758e3ba2e57691415
#
_entry.id   35573f4732c6eaa758e3ba2e57691415
#
_cell.length_a   1.000
_cell.length_b   1.000
_cell.length_c   1.000
_cell.angle_alpha   90.00
_cell.angle_beta   90.00
_cell.angle_gamma   90.00
#
_symmetry.space_group_name_H-M   'P 1'
#
loop_
_entity.id
_entity.type
_entity.pdbx_description
1 polymer ?
#
loop_
_entity_poly.entity_id
_entity_poly.type
_entity_poly.pdbx_seq_one_letter_code
_entity_poly.pdbx_strand_id
1 'polypeptide(L)'
;MDIRNRRALRREADAAVAANTGDPRLTLVVYVAVSLLGALAIAILRTILGNRIATTGGLQNLGLQAILTTIQTAAPLIWAIAMMGLDLGRQSVCLNMVRRRSVEPRSLLAGFPKLGGLIRAGFLQGALYLLIMILAVNVGSIIFMATPLARDLYAIVADLALNSEALYEALYNDPEFLNQVFSAMLPIYPIVAVLFLIVAIPVFYRYRMVNYCLLDQPRNSALVAMGESISMTKGSRWALVKLDLSFWWFYLGLALCGVVMYGDVILETLGVALPWNTTVSYYVFYVAALVMEGVLYYFSLNHIQTTYAAAYEALRPKLQPAPTGGVVLGNIFDLAKGQKDQ
;
A
#
# COMPACT_ATOMS: atom_id res chain seq x y z
N MET A 1 -21.87 -19.54 2.77
CA MET A 1 -22.26 -18.12 2.93
C MET A 1 -22.10 -17.37 1.61
N ASP A 2 -23.02 -16.45 1.23
CA ASP A 2 -22.89 -15.71 -0.03
C ASP A 2 -22.13 -14.39 0.21
N ILE A 3 -21.00 -14.21 -0.48
CA ILE A 3 -20.17 -13.00 -0.41
C ILE A 3 -20.95 -11.73 -0.85
N ARG A 4 -22.03 -11.89 -1.59
CA ARG A 4 -22.89 -10.78 -2.02
C ARG A 4 -23.68 -10.16 -0.87
N ASN A 5 -23.89 -10.90 0.23
CA ASN A 5 -24.59 -10.42 1.41
C ASN A 5 -23.63 -9.77 2.42
N ARG A 6 -23.28 -8.51 2.18
CA ARG A 6 -22.36 -7.71 3.03
C ARG A 6 -22.81 -7.60 4.49
N ARG A 7 -24.13 -7.51 4.74
CA ARG A 7 -24.67 -7.43 6.10
C ARG A 7 -24.47 -8.74 6.87
N ALA A 8 -24.63 -9.88 6.19
CA ALA A 8 -24.38 -11.18 6.79
C ALA A 8 -22.89 -11.38 7.12
N LEU A 9 -21.97 -10.98 6.21
CA LEU A 9 -20.52 -11.03 6.45
C LEU A 9 -20.10 -10.19 7.66
N ARG A 10 -20.63 -8.99 7.81
CA ARG A 10 -20.38 -8.13 8.97
C ARG A 10 -20.91 -8.73 10.27
N ARG A 11 -22.14 -9.21 10.27
CA ARG A 11 -22.72 -9.88 11.46
C ARG A 11 -21.92 -11.09 11.88
N GLU A 12 -21.43 -11.87 10.92
CA GLU A 12 -20.56 -13.02 11.22
C GLU A 12 -19.22 -12.57 11.80
N ALA A 13 -18.61 -11.51 11.26
CA ALA A 13 -17.39 -10.92 11.80
C ALA A 13 -17.61 -10.44 13.25
N ASP A 14 -18.69 -9.72 13.51
CA ASP A 14 -19.03 -9.24 14.86
C ASP A 14 -19.27 -10.40 15.82
N ALA A 15 -20.01 -11.41 15.38
CA ALA A 15 -20.25 -12.63 16.17
C ALA A 15 -18.94 -13.42 16.39
N ALA A 16 -18.01 -13.42 15.44
CA ALA A 16 -16.72 -14.08 15.59
C ALA A 16 -15.84 -13.37 16.62
N VAL A 17 -15.83 -12.04 16.62
CA VAL A 17 -15.10 -11.23 17.61
C VAL A 17 -15.72 -11.42 19.01
N ALA A 18 -17.05 -11.34 19.12
CA ALA A 18 -17.77 -11.45 20.39
C ALA A 18 -17.66 -12.85 21.03
N ALA A 19 -17.66 -13.90 20.22
CA ALA A 19 -17.61 -15.29 20.69
C ALA A 19 -16.18 -15.82 20.92
N ASN A 20 -15.14 -14.99 20.72
CA ASN A 20 -13.77 -15.45 20.89
C ASN A 20 -13.42 -15.61 22.36
N THR A 21 -12.84 -16.74 22.72
CA THR A 21 -12.44 -17.08 24.10
C THR A 21 -11.10 -16.46 24.51
N GLY A 22 -10.37 -15.86 23.56
CA GLY A 22 -9.12 -15.13 23.81
C GLY A 22 -9.36 -13.63 23.96
N ASP A 23 -8.27 -12.86 23.91
CA ASP A 23 -8.27 -11.39 24.05
C ASP A 23 -8.05 -10.66 22.71
N PRO A 24 -9.07 -10.63 21.80
CA PRO A 24 -8.90 -9.95 20.52
C PRO A 24 -8.69 -8.44 20.66
N ARG A 25 -9.22 -7.83 21.73
CA ARG A 25 -9.04 -6.42 22.04
C ARG A 25 -7.61 -6.12 22.47
N LEU A 26 -7.06 -6.92 23.39
CA LEU A 26 -5.67 -6.80 23.83
C LEU A 26 -4.71 -7.02 22.66
N THR A 27 -4.97 -8.01 21.81
CA THR A 27 -4.17 -8.26 20.60
C THR A 27 -4.16 -7.06 19.66
N LEU A 28 -5.31 -6.39 19.47
CA LEU A 28 -5.38 -5.16 18.69
C LEU A 28 -4.64 -4.00 19.34
N VAL A 29 -4.80 -3.81 20.66
CA VAL A 29 -4.09 -2.75 21.41
C VAL A 29 -2.58 -2.95 21.28
N VAL A 30 -2.08 -4.16 21.43
CA VAL A 30 -0.64 -4.47 21.25
C VAL A 30 -0.19 -4.15 19.82
N TYR A 31 -0.97 -4.56 18.80
CA TYR A 31 -0.66 -4.23 17.41
C TYR A 31 -0.58 -2.72 17.17
N VAL A 32 -1.61 -1.97 17.61
CA VAL A 32 -1.68 -0.50 17.44
C VAL A 32 -0.55 0.18 18.21
N ALA A 33 -0.30 -0.23 19.45
CA ALA A 33 0.78 0.34 20.27
C ALA A 33 2.15 0.12 19.61
N VAL A 34 2.46 -1.09 19.15
CA VAL A 34 3.73 -1.38 18.45
C VAL A 34 3.83 -0.55 17.17
N SER A 35 2.75 -0.47 16.38
CA SER A 35 2.71 0.30 15.13
C SER A 35 3.00 1.79 15.38
N LEU A 36 2.28 2.42 16.32
CA LEU A 36 2.40 3.85 16.60
C LEU A 36 3.74 4.21 17.27
N LEU A 37 4.16 3.44 18.28
CA LEU A 37 5.44 3.67 18.96
C LEU A 37 6.63 3.47 18.00
N GLY A 38 6.56 2.47 17.13
CA GLY A 38 7.60 2.26 16.13
C GLY A 38 7.63 3.36 15.08
N ALA A 39 6.47 3.82 14.59
CA ALA A 39 6.41 4.96 13.66
C ALA A 39 6.99 6.23 14.28
N LEU A 40 6.64 6.52 15.55
CA LEU A 40 7.18 7.66 16.29
C LEU A 40 8.71 7.53 16.49
N ALA A 41 9.19 6.36 16.88
CA ALA A 41 10.64 6.10 17.04
C ALA A 41 11.41 6.32 15.73
N ILE A 42 10.87 5.86 14.60
CA ILE A 42 11.47 6.09 13.27
C ILE A 42 11.44 7.58 12.90
N ALA A 43 10.37 8.30 13.19
CA ALA A 43 10.30 9.75 12.93
C ALA A 43 11.35 10.51 13.74
N ILE A 44 11.48 10.22 15.04
CA ILE A 44 12.51 10.82 15.90
C ILE A 44 13.92 10.48 15.39
N LEU A 45 14.18 9.22 15.07
CA LEU A 45 15.47 8.79 14.52
C LEU A 45 15.82 9.55 13.23
N ARG A 46 14.87 9.67 12.30
CA ARG A 46 15.07 10.42 11.05
C ARG A 46 15.40 11.88 11.30
N THR A 47 14.73 12.53 12.24
CA THR A 47 15.02 13.95 12.58
C THR A 47 16.40 14.10 13.21
N ILE A 48 16.77 13.23 14.16
CA ILE A 48 18.11 13.25 14.78
C ILE A 48 19.20 13.05 13.73
N LEU A 49 19.04 12.05 12.86
CA LEU A 49 20.02 11.76 11.81
C LEU A 49 20.06 12.88 10.77
N GLY A 50 18.91 13.42 10.36
CA GLY A 50 18.81 14.55 9.43
C GLY A 50 19.56 15.80 9.94
N ASN A 51 19.33 16.15 11.21
CA ASN A 51 20.05 17.26 11.84
C ASN A 51 21.57 16.99 11.93
N ARG A 52 21.98 15.76 12.23
CA ARG A 52 23.40 15.38 12.24
C ARG A 52 24.03 15.45 10.84
N ILE A 53 23.33 14.99 9.81
CA ILE A 53 23.80 15.08 8.41
C ILE A 53 23.97 16.55 8.02
N ALA A 54 23.00 17.40 8.33
CA ALA A 54 23.05 18.82 8.03
C ALA A 54 24.21 19.56 8.74
N THR A 55 24.55 19.17 9.99
CA THR A 55 25.63 19.78 10.76
C THR A 55 27.03 19.22 10.44
N THR A 56 27.11 18.03 9.79
CA THR A 56 28.38 17.37 9.46
C THR A 56 28.90 17.77 8.08
N GLY A 57 28.34 18.84 7.48
CA GLY A 57 28.70 19.31 6.13
C GLY A 57 30.19 19.58 5.94
N GLY A 58 30.73 19.15 4.80
CA GLY A 58 32.12 19.34 4.37
C GLY A 58 32.73 18.07 3.76
N LEU A 59 33.61 18.26 2.78
CA LEU A 59 34.29 17.17 2.05
C LEU A 59 35.07 16.21 2.98
N GLN A 60 35.47 16.70 4.17
CA GLN A 60 36.26 15.91 5.14
C GLN A 60 35.43 14.81 5.86
N ASN A 61 34.10 14.88 5.81
CA ASN A 61 33.19 14.01 6.54
C ASN A 61 32.31 13.14 5.65
N LEU A 62 32.63 12.98 4.35
CA LEU A 62 31.83 12.21 3.39
C LEU A 62 31.52 10.77 3.85
N GLY A 63 32.48 10.11 4.49
CA GLY A 63 32.29 8.77 5.01
C GLY A 63 31.22 8.71 6.13
N LEU A 64 31.25 9.67 7.06
CA LEU A 64 30.26 9.76 8.14
C LEU A 64 28.88 10.12 7.59
N GLN A 65 28.80 11.06 6.66
CA GLN A 65 27.55 11.40 5.99
C GLN A 65 26.94 10.18 5.28
N ALA A 66 27.74 9.41 4.54
CA ALA A 66 27.28 8.20 3.87
C ALA A 66 26.71 7.17 4.87
N ILE A 67 27.37 6.96 6.01
CA ILE A 67 26.89 6.06 7.07
C ILE A 67 25.55 6.58 7.64
N LEU A 68 25.47 7.85 8.02
CA LEU A 68 24.25 8.43 8.60
C LEU A 68 23.07 8.37 7.61
N THR A 69 23.30 8.69 6.34
CA THR A 69 22.30 8.60 5.27
C THR A 69 21.85 7.15 5.05
N THR A 70 22.78 6.19 5.10
CA THR A 70 22.45 4.78 4.98
C THR A 70 21.56 4.33 6.13
N ILE A 71 21.86 4.72 7.38
CA ILE A 71 21.00 4.38 8.53
C ILE A 71 19.63 5.07 8.40
N GLN A 72 19.59 6.34 7.98
CA GLN A 72 18.35 7.10 7.81
C GLN A 72 17.42 6.48 6.77
N THR A 73 17.96 5.84 5.73
CA THR A 73 17.19 5.15 4.69
C THR A 73 16.88 3.70 5.05
N ALA A 74 17.80 2.99 5.68
CA ALA A 74 17.63 1.58 6.03
C ALA A 74 16.63 1.36 7.18
N ALA A 75 16.63 2.21 8.21
CA ALA A 75 15.78 2.02 9.38
C ALA A 75 14.27 1.99 9.05
N PRO A 76 13.71 2.93 8.24
CA PRO A 76 12.32 2.86 7.79
C PRO A 76 12.01 1.61 6.96
N LEU A 77 12.94 1.13 6.14
CA LEU A 77 12.75 -0.09 5.35
C LEU A 77 12.68 -1.34 6.24
N ILE A 78 13.59 -1.45 7.22
CA ILE A 78 13.55 -2.54 8.20
C ILE A 78 12.23 -2.51 8.98
N TRP A 79 11.80 -1.32 9.40
CA TRP A 79 10.52 -1.14 10.09
C TRP A 79 9.35 -1.54 9.20
N ALA A 80 9.32 -1.13 7.94
CA ALA A 80 8.27 -1.49 6.99
C ALA A 80 8.18 -3.02 6.81
N ILE A 81 9.32 -3.72 6.71
CA ILE A 81 9.36 -5.19 6.63
C ILE A 81 8.82 -5.82 7.93
N ALA A 82 9.18 -5.30 9.09
CA ALA A 82 8.65 -5.78 10.37
C ALA A 82 7.13 -5.59 10.45
N MET A 83 6.62 -4.42 10.02
CA MET A 83 5.19 -4.13 9.96
C MET A 83 4.44 -5.03 8.96
N MET A 84 5.04 -5.40 7.83
CA MET A 84 4.44 -6.40 6.92
C MET A 84 4.22 -7.74 7.63
N GLY A 85 5.16 -8.18 8.48
CA GLY A 85 5.01 -9.40 9.28
C GLY A 85 3.90 -9.30 10.31
N LEU A 86 3.82 -8.17 11.02
CA LEU A 86 2.76 -7.90 12.00
C LEU A 86 1.38 -7.78 11.35
N ASP A 87 1.28 -7.15 10.18
CA ASP A 87 0.04 -7.06 9.42
C ASP A 87 -0.46 -8.42 8.95
N LEU A 88 0.45 -9.27 8.48
CA LEU A 88 0.10 -10.63 8.10
C LEU A 88 -0.30 -11.44 9.35
N GLY A 89 0.39 -11.26 10.48
CA GLY A 89 0.03 -11.84 11.77
C GLY A 89 -1.36 -11.41 12.22
N ARG A 90 -1.71 -10.13 12.09
CA ARG A 90 -3.04 -9.59 12.38
C ARG A 90 -4.12 -10.22 11.47
N GLN A 91 -3.84 -10.40 10.19
CA GLN A 91 -4.76 -11.12 9.28
C GLN A 91 -4.94 -12.58 9.72
N SER A 92 -3.89 -13.25 10.22
CA SER A 92 -3.96 -14.57 10.83
C SER A 92 -4.86 -14.58 12.07
N VAL A 93 -4.72 -13.58 12.93
CA VAL A 93 -5.60 -13.38 14.11
C VAL A 93 -7.06 -13.28 13.68
N CYS A 94 -7.38 -12.43 12.70
CA CYS A 94 -8.75 -12.29 12.19
C CYS A 94 -9.29 -13.58 11.57
N LEU A 95 -8.46 -14.33 10.86
CA LEU A 95 -8.83 -15.62 10.29
C LEU A 95 -9.11 -16.65 11.40
N ASN A 96 -8.30 -16.68 12.47
CA ASN A 96 -8.52 -17.54 13.61
C ASN A 96 -9.81 -17.18 14.36
N MET A 97 -10.15 -15.88 14.49
CA MET A 97 -11.43 -15.46 15.07
C MET A 97 -12.63 -16.01 14.28
N VAL A 98 -12.61 -15.90 12.97
CA VAL A 98 -13.68 -16.43 12.09
C VAL A 98 -13.78 -17.96 12.22
N ARG A 99 -12.65 -18.64 12.37
CA ARG A 99 -12.57 -20.10 12.59
C ARG A 99 -12.87 -20.54 14.03
N ARG A 100 -13.29 -19.62 14.90
CA ARG A 100 -13.61 -19.88 16.32
C ARG A 100 -12.43 -20.47 17.11
N ARG A 101 -11.20 -20.10 16.74
CA ARG A 101 -9.98 -20.47 17.47
C ARG A 101 -9.63 -19.37 18.47
N SER A 102 -9.09 -19.74 19.63
CA SER A 102 -8.60 -18.77 20.61
C SER A 102 -7.50 -17.91 20.03
N VAL A 103 -7.50 -16.62 20.39
CA VAL A 103 -6.55 -15.62 19.90
C VAL A 103 -5.78 -15.05 21.07
N GLU A 104 -4.45 -15.02 20.94
CA GLU A 104 -3.52 -14.42 21.89
C GLU A 104 -2.65 -13.36 21.18
N PRO A 105 -2.07 -12.39 21.92
CA PRO A 105 -1.16 -11.40 21.34
C PRO A 105 0.03 -12.03 20.60
N ARG A 106 0.52 -13.20 21.04
CA ARG A 106 1.57 -13.96 20.36
C ARG A 106 1.20 -14.38 18.93
N SER A 107 -0.09 -14.49 18.63
CA SER A 107 -0.59 -14.83 17.29
C SER A 107 -0.22 -13.76 16.25
N LEU A 108 0.11 -12.53 16.66
CA LEU A 108 0.64 -11.48 15.78
C LEU A 108 1.98 -11.87 15.14
N LEU A 109 2.76 -12.71 15.83
CA LEU A 109 4.05 -13.17 15.31
C LEU A 109 3.91 -14.27 14.24
N ALA A 110 2.72 -14.84 14.06
CA ALA A 110 2.46 -15.89 13.07
C ALA A 110 2.69 -15.47 11.61
N GLY A 111 2.78 -14.15 11.34
CA GLY A 111 3.12 -13.62 10.03
C GLY A 111 4.60 -13.70 9.68
N PHE A 112 5.50 -13.66 10.67
CA PHE A 112 6.94 -13.60 10.43
C PHE A 112 7.52 -14.81 9.68
N PRO A 113 7.16 -16.06 10.00
CA PRO A 113 7.62 -17.22 9.23
C PRO A 113 7.21 -17.20 7.75
N LYS A 114 6.21 -16.38 7.41
CA LYS A 114 5.66 -16.24 6.05
C LYS A 114 6.17 -15.02 5.29
N LEU A 115 7.02 -14.19 5.92
CA LEU A 115 7.55 -12.95 5.33
C LEU A 115 8.18 -13.18 3.96
N GLY A 116 8.97 -14.25 3.78
CA GLY A 116 9.58 -14.55 2.49
C GLY A 116 8.58 -14.74 1.35
N GLY A 117 7.47 -15.43 1.63
CA GLY A 117 6.35 -15.58 0.68
C GLY A 117 5.64 -14.26 0.41
N LEU A 118 5.39 -13.47 1.46
CA LEU A 118 4.75 -12.17 1.38
C LEU A 118 5.59 -11.16 0.58
N ILE A 119 6.91 -11.08 0.84
CA ILE A 119 7.82 -10.19 0.11
C ILE A 119 7.85 -10.56 -1.38
N ARG A 120 7.93 -11.86 -1.71
CA ARG A 120 7.90 -12.32 -3.10
C ARG A 120 6.57 -11.99 -3.78
N ALA A 121 5.44 -12.20 -3.12
CA ALA A 121 4.13 -11.85 -3.64
C ALA A 121 4.00 -10.33 -3.83
N GLY A 122 4.44 -9.54 -2.84
CA GLY A 122 4.46 -8.09 -2.92
C GLY A 122 5.36 -7.56 -4.04
N PHE A 123 6.53 -8.15 -4.24
CA PHE A 123 7.42 -7.81 -5.35
C PHE A 123 6.77 -8.07 -6.72
N LEU A 124 6.16 -9.25 -6.90
CA LEU A 124 5.47 -9.59 -8.14
C LEU A 124 4.27 -8.66 -8.41
N GLN A 125 3.48 -8.36 -7.37
CA GLN A 125 2.38 -7.41 -7.49
C GLN A 125 2.89 -5.99 -7.77
N GLY A 126 3.95 -5.56 -7.09
CA GLY A 126 4.59 -4.27 -7.29
C GLY A 126 5.13 -4.11 -8.72
N ALA A 127 5.80 -5.13 -9.25
CA ALA A 127 6.27 -5.15 -10.64
C ALA A 127 5.12 -5.03 -11.64
N LEU A 128 3.99 -5.71 -11.36
CA LEU A 128 2.80 -5.60 -12.19
C LEU A 128 2.18 -4.19 -12.14
N TYR A 129 2.08 -3.57 -10.95
CA TYR A 129 1.59 -2.20 -10.83
C TYR A 129 2.53 -1.17 -11.47
N LEU A 130 3.84 -1.38 -11.39
CA LEU A 130 4.83 -0.57 -12.09
C LEU A 130 4.62 -0.63 -13.61
N LEU A 131 4.42 -1.83 -14.15
CA LEU A 131 4.12 -2.01 -15.57
C LEU A 131 2.83 -1.28 -15.98
N ILE A 132 1.77 -1.40 -15.19
CA ILE A 132 0.50 -0.69 -15.42
C ILE A 132 0.71 0.83 -15.37
N MET A 133 1.53 1.32 -14.43
CA MET A 133 1.86 2.74 -14.32
C MET A 133 2.62 3.24 -15.55
N ILE A 134 3.65 2.49 -16.00
CA ILE A 134 4.40 2.82 -17.21
C ILE A 134 3.47 2.90 -18.42
N LEU A 135 2.57 1.92 -18.58
CA LEU A 135 1.58 1.94 -19.67
C LEU A 135 0.63 3.12 -19.54
N ALA A 136 0.13 3.43 -18.34
CA ALA A 136 -0.77 4.55 -18.10
C ALA A 136 -0.10 5.89 -18.40
N VAL A 137 1.18 6.06 -18.02
CA VAL A 137 1.97 7.26 -18.34
C VAL A 137 2.14 7.40 -19.85
N ASN A 138 2.55 6.33 -20.56
CA ASN A 138 2.76 6.40 -22.01
C ASN A 138 1.46 6.73 -22.77
N VAL A 139 0.38 6.00 -22.46
CA VAL A 139 -0.94 6.25 -23.10
C VAL A 139 -1.48 7.63 -22.71
N GLY A 140 -1.34 8.01 -21.43
CA GLY A 140 -1.76 9.32 -20.93
C GLY A 140 -1.00 10.47 -21.61
N SER A 141 0.30 10.31 -21.85
CA SER A 141 1.12 11.28 -22.59
C SER A 141 0.65 11.43 -24.03
N ILE A 142 0.35 10.32 -24.71
CA ILE A 142 -0.17 10.36 -26.09
C ILE A 142 -1.53 11.09 -26.12
N ILE A 143 -2.44 10.75 -25.20
CA ILE A 143 -3.74 11.43 -25.10
C ILE A 143 -3.56 12.92 -24.81
N PHE A 144 -2.72 13.28 -23.84
CA PHE A 144 -2.44 14.66 -23.48
C PHE A 144 -1.93 15.45 -24.70
N MET A 145 -0.93 14.93 -25.41
CA MET A 145 -0.35 15.58 -26.60
C MET A 145 -1.35 15.70 -27.77
N ALA A 146 -2.32 14.79 -27.86
CA ALA A 146 -3.36 14.84 -28.90
C ALA A 146 -4.52 15.80 -28.55
N THR A 147 -4.56 16.36 -27.34
CA THR A 147 -5.65 17.25 -26.89
C THR A 147 -5.21 18.71 -26.85
N PRO A 148 -6.17 19.65 -26.86
CA PRO A 148 -5.87 21.08 -26.68
C PRO A 148 -5.17 21.41 -25.36
N LEU A 149 -5.18 20.48 -24.36
CA LEU A 149 -4.53 20.67 -23.06
C LEU A 149 -3.00 20.79 -23.16
N ALA A 150 -2.39 20.23 -24.22
CA ALA A 150 -0.95 20.35 -24.46
C ALA A 150 -0.56 21.67 -25.15
N ARG A 151 -1.53 22.52 -25.51
CA ARG A 151 -1.27 23.73 -26.30
C ARG A 151 -0.31 24.69 -25.60
N ASP A 152 -0.47 24.86 -24.29
CA ASP A 152 0.40 25.73 -23.49
C ASP A 152 1.83 25.17 -23.42
N LEU A 153 1.98 23.89 -23.28
CA LEU A 153 3.28 23.20 -23.30
C LEU A 153 3.95 23.38 -24.66
N TYR A 154 3.20 23.21 -25.76
CA TYR A 154 3.74 23.46 -27.11
C TYR A 154 4.17 24.91 -27.30
N ALA A 155 3.40 25.88 -26.81
CA ALA A 155 3.76 27.31 -26.92
C ALA A 155 5.03 27.61 -26.12
N ILE A 156 5.20 27.06 -24.90
CA ILE A 156 6.38 27.28 -24.05
C ILE A 156 7.65 26.68 -24.70
N VAL A 157 7.52 25.49 -25.29
CA VAL A 157 8.68 24.74 -25.81
C VAL A 157 8.99 25.08 -27.28
N ALA A 158 8.02 25.59 -28.06
CA ALA A 158 8.18 25.81 -29.49
C ALA A 158 9.34 26.78 -29.84
N ASP A 159 9.49 27.85 -29.06
CA ASP A 159 10.53 28.86 -29.29
C ASP A 159 11.94 28.33 -28.94
N LEU A 160 12.02 27.35 -28.01
CA LEU A 160 13.28 26.78 -27.54
C LEU A 160 13.64 25.47 -28.25
N ALA A 161 12.65 24.81 -28.87
CA ALA A 161 12.85 23.50 -29.54
C ALA A 161 13.83 23.56 -30.72
N LEU A 162 14.01 24.74 -31.31
CA LEU A 162 14.95 24.98 -32.42
C LEU A 162 16.39 25.15 -31.92
N ASN A 163 16.60 25.39 -30.61
CA ASN A 163 17.93 25.61 -30.04
C ASN A 163 18.08 24.75 -28.78
N SER A 164 18.69 23.56 -28.93
CA SER A 164 18.87 22.61 -27.84
C SER A 164 19.73 23.14 -26.68
N GLU A 165 20.65 24.03 -26.94
CA GLU A 165 21.54 24.68 -25.95
C GLU A 165 20.74 25.64 -25.07
N ALA A 166 19.90 26.49 -25.69
CA ALA A 166 19.02 27.41 -24.97
C ALA A 166 17.96 26.67 -24.15
N LEU A 167 17.43 25.58 -24.66
CA LEU A 167 16.48 24.71 -23.90
C LEU A 167 17.16 24.09 -22.67
N TYR A 168 18.39 23.63 -22.83
CA TYR A 168 19.16 23.04 -21.71
C TYR A 168 19.47 24.10 -20.65
N GLU A 169 19.88 25.29 -21.05
CA GLU A 169 20.17 26.43 -20.18
C GLU A 169 18.92 26.88 -19.41
N ALA A 170 17.77 26.97 -20.08
CA ALA A 170 16.50 27.32 -19.47
C ALA A 170 16.04 26.26 -18.47
N LEU A 171 16.18 24.97 -18.77
CA LEU A 171 15.80 23.89 -17.88
C LEU A 171 16.66 23.80 -16.60
N TYR A 172 17.95 24.20 -16.67
CA TYR A 172 18.85 24.08 -15.53
C TYR A 172 19.00 25.37 -14.72
N ASN A 173 18.87 26.52 -15.34
CA ASN A 173 19.21 27.80 -14.74
C ASN A 173 18.02 28.74 -14.53
N ASP A 174 16.85 28.46 -15.14
CA ASP A 174 15.65 29.28 -15.00
C ASP A 174 14.52 28.56 -14.22
N PRO A 175 14.39 28.83 -12.90
CA PRO A 175 13.33 28.24 -12.08
C PRO A 175 11.91 28.66 -12.52
N GLU A 176 11.76 29.85 -13.12
CA GLU A 176 10.48 30.36 -13.58
C GLU A 176 10.01 29.58 -14.83
N PHE A 177 10.92 29.33 -15.75
CA PHE A 177 10.67 28.46 -16.90
C PHE A 177 10.26 27.04 -16.47
N LEU A 178 10.98 26.46 -15.51
CA LEU A 178 10.60 25.16 -14.95
C LEU A 178 9.18 25.17 -14.39
N ASN A 179 8.81 26.20 -13.62
CA ASN A 179 7.46 26.31 -13.06
C ASN A 179 6.39 26.43 -14.15
N GLN A 180 6.66 27.17 -15.24
CA GLN A 180 5.75 27.26 -16.37
C GLN A 180 5.57 25.90 -17.06
N VAL A 181 6.65 25.16 -17.33
CA VAL A 181 6.59 23.79 -17.90
C VAL A 181 5.82 22.86 -17.00
N PHE A 182 6.12 22.86 -15.70
CA PHE A 182 5.39 22.01 -14.73
C PHE A 182 3.90 22.35 -14.67
N SER A 183 3.54 23.64 -14.68
CA SER A 183 2.13 24.05 -14.66
C SER A 183 1.39 23.63 -15.93
N ALA A 184 2.04 23.75 -17.10
CA ALA A 184 1.49 23.30 -18.38
C ALA A 184 1.34 21.77 -18.45
N MET A 185 2.13 21.01 -17.68
CA MET A 185 2.03 19.55 -17.58
C MET A 185 1.01 19.08 -16.54
N LEU A 186 0.51 19.95 -15.63
CA LEU A 186 -0.44 19.53 -14.59
C LEU A 186 -1.65 18.73 -15.11
N PRO A 187 -2.26 19.06 -16.27
CA PRO A 187 -3.42 18.33 -16.79
C PRO A 187 -3.15 16.86 -17.15
N ILE A 188 -1.87 16.44 -17.29
CA ILE A 188 -1.54 15.03 -17.57
C ILE A 188 -1.82 14.13 -16.38
N TYR A 189 -1.64 14.62 -15.14
CA TYR A 189 -1.77 13.80 -13.95
C TYR A 189 -3.16 13.18 -13.77
N PRO A 190 -4.28 13.91 -13.90
CA PRO A 190 -5.61 13.28 -13.81
C PRO A 190 -5.87 12.28 -14.93
N ILE A 191 -5.36 12.50 -16.13
CA ILE A 191 -5.48 11.55 -17.25
C ILE A 191 -4.78 10.23 -16.90
N VAL A 192 -3.52 10.31 -16.48
CA VAL A 192 -2.71 9.15 -16.08
C VAL A 192 -3.36 8.45 -14.87
N ALA A 193 -3.82 9.21 -13.86
CA ALA A 193 -4.47 8.66 -12.68
C ALA A 193 -5.74 7.85 -13.04
N VAL A 194 -6.59 8.38 -13.90
CA VAL A 194 -7.81 7.68 -14.36
C VAL A 194 -7.45 6.41 -15.14
N LEU A 195 -6.51 6.48 -16.07
CA LEU A 195 -6.05 5.31 -16.84
C LEU A 195 -5.45 4.23 -15.93
N PHE A 196 -4.60 4.65 -14.99
CA PHE A 196 -4.03 3.76 -14.00
C PHE A 196 -5.12 3.07 -13.16
N LEU A 197 -6.07 3.83 -12.60
CA LEU A 197 -7.12 3.29 -11.75
C LEU A 197 -8.05 2.33 -12.50
N ILE A 198 -8.39 2.59 -13.75
CA ILE A 198 -9.23 1.71 -14.58
C ILE A 198 -8.63 0.29 -14.67
N VAL A 199 -7.30 0.18 -14.77
CA VAL A 199 -6.61 -1.11 -14.88
C VAL A 199 -6.19 -1.64 -13.51
N ALA A 200 -5.69 -0.79 -12.63
CA ALA A 200 -5.17 -1.19 -11.33
C ALA A 200 -6.26 -1.72 -10.39
N ILE A 201 -7.46 -1.12 -10.39
CA ILE A 201 -8.57 -1.57 -9.52
C ILE A 201 -8.96 -3.04 -9.82
N PRO A 202 -9.28 -3.46 -11.05
CA PRO A 202 -9.56 -4.85 -11.35
C PRO A 202 -8.42 -5.81 -10.97
N VAL A 203 -7.17 -5.38 -11.18
CA VAL A 203 -5.98 -6.16 -10.82
C VAL A 203 -5.85 -6.30 -9.31
N PHE A 204 -6.06 -5.23 -8.55
CA PHE A 204 -6.05 -5.24 -7.09
C PHE A 204 -7.03 -6.28 -6.52
N TYR A 205 -8.27 -6.30 -7.01
CA TYR A 205 -9.26 -7.26 -6.53
C TYR A 205 -9.00 -8.72 -6.98
N ARG A 206 -8.17 -8.94 -7.99
CA ARG A 206 -7.68 -10.29 -8.34
C ARG A 206 -6.76 -10.85 -7.25
N TYR A 207 -5.94 -10.01 -6.65
CA TYR A 207 -4.91 -10.40 -5.69
C TYR A 207 -5.30 -10.11 -4.22
N ARG A 208 -6.53 -9.67 -3.97
CA ARG A 208 -7.00 -9.24 -2.65
C ARG A 208 -6.88 -10.33 -1.58
N MET A 209 -6.95 -11.60 -1.95
CA MET A 209 -6.94 -12.73 -1.02
C MET A 209 -5.58 -13.44 -0.92
N VAL A 210 -4.53 -12.94 -1.57
CA VAL A 210 -3.19 -13.57 -1.60
C VAL A 210 -2.64 -13.80 -0.19
N ASN A 211 -2.76 -12.82 0.69
CA ASN A 211 -2.26 -12.92 2.06
C ASN A 211 -2.94 -14.05 2.85
N TYR A 212 -4.25 -14.20 2.68
CA TYR A 212 -5.00 -15.31 3.31
C TYR A 212 -4.62 -16.65 2.71
N CYS A 213 -4.37 -16.75 1.40
CA CYS A 213 -3.88 -17.97 0.75
C CYS A 213 -2.48 -18.35 1.29
N LEU A 214 -1.59 -17.38 1.50
CA LEU A 214 -0.27 -17.61 2.10
C LEU A 214 -0.36 -18.05 3.56
N LEU A 215 -1.34 -17.53 4.32
CA LEU A 215 -1.55 -17.92 5.71
C LEU A 215 -2.10 -19.34 5.83
N ASP A 216 -3.03 -19.69 4.95
CA ASP A 216 -3.75 -20.97 5.03
C ASP A 216 -2.89 -22.15 4.57
N GLN A 217 -2.07 -21.95 3.57
CA GLN A 217 -1.19 -22.98 3.01
C GLN A 217 0.29 -22.57 3.11
N PRO A 218 0.96 -22.92 4.22
CA PRO A 218 2.34 -22.49 4.51
C PRO A 218 3.41 -22.95 3.51
N ARG A 219 3.12 -23.98 2.74
CA ARG A 219 4.04 -24.53 1.73
C ARG A 219 3.85 -23.94 0.34
N ASN A 220 2.81 -23.13 0.13
CA ASN A 220 2.56 -22.51 -1.17
C ASN A 220 3.61 -21.46 -1.50
N SER A 221 4.10 -21.51 -2.74
CA SER A 221 4.88 -20.40 -3.30
C SER A 221 4.00 -19.16 -3.51
N ALA A 222 4.64 -17.99 -3.60
CA ALA A 222 3.91 -16.74 -3.87
C ALA A 222 3.06 -16.82 -5.14
N LEU A 223 3.56 -17.45 -6.21
CA LEU A 223 2.85 -17.62 -7.48
C LEU A 223 1.61 -18.49 -7.32
N VAL A 224 1.70 -19.59 -6.55
CA VAL A 224 0.55 -20.47 -6.29
C VAL A 224 -0.51 -19.71 -5.50
N ALA A 225 -0.14 -18.98 -4.44
CA ALA A 225 -1.08 -18.16 -3.67
C ALA A 225 -1.74 -17.06 -4.51
N MET A 226 -1.01 -16.45 -5.45
CA MET A 226 -1.58 -15.50 -6.41
C MET A 226 -2.58 -16.18 -7.36
N GLY A 227 -2.25 -17.37 -7.89
CA GLY A 227 -3.15 -18.16 -8.74
C GLY A 227 -4.43 -18.56 -8.02
N GLU A 228 -4.32 -19.03 -6.78
CA GLU A 228 -5.47 -19.33 -5.92
C GLU A 228 -6.35 -18.11 -5.68
N SER A 229 -5.76 -16.96 -5.35
CA SER A 229 -6.50 -15.71 -5.16
C SER A 229 -7.28 -15.32 -6.42
N ILE A 230 -6.67 -15.45 -7.62
CA ILE A 230 -7.34 -15.16 -8.89
C ILE A 230 -8.54 -16.07 -9.08
N SER A 231 -8.38 -17.37 -8.85
CA SER A 231 -9.44 -18.37 -9.04
C SER A 231 -10.60 -18.15 -8.05
N MET A 232 -10.31 -17.90 -6.78
CA MET A 232 -11.29 -17.61 -5.73
C MET A 232 -12.11 -16.36 -6.03
N THR A 233 -11.44 -15.28 -6.43
CA THR A 233 -12.10 -13.98 -6.65
C THR A 233 -12.85 -13.90 -7.98
N LYS A 234 -12.67 -14.88 -8.89
CA LYS A 234 -13.37 -14.91 -10.18
C LYS A 234 -14.89 -14.92 -9.99
N GLY A 235 -15.57 -13.94 -10.59
CA GLY A 235 -17.03 -13.77 -10.47
C GLY A 235 -17.50 -13.09 -9.16
N SER A 236 -16.57 -12.80 -8.22
CA SER A 236 -16.91 -12.16 -6.93
C SER A 236 -16.21 -10.81 -6.72
N ARG A 237 -15.41 -10.35 -7.70
CA ARG A 237 -14.61 -9.11 -7.57
C ARG A 237 -15.48 -7.88 -7.29
N TRP A 238 -16.61 -7.76 -7.98
CA TRP A 238 -17.53 -6.65 -7.79
C TRP A 238 -18.18 -6.66 -6.40
N ALA A 239 -18.40 -7.84 -5.81
CA ALA A 239 -18.88 -7.96 -4.43
C ALA A 239 -17.81 -7.48 -3.43
N LEU A 240 -16.52 -7.76 -3.70
CA LEU A 240 -15.41 -7.25 -2.90
C LEU A 240 -15.27 -5.72 -3.02
N VAL A 241 -15.40 -5.14 -4.22
CA VAL A 241 -15.45 -3.68 -4.42
C VAL A 241 -16.55 -3.06 -3.56
N LYS A 242 -17.77 -3.62 -3.63
CA LYS A 242 -18.89 -3.13 -2.83
C LYS A 242 -18.66 -3.31 -1.33
N LEU A 243 -17.91 -4.32 -0.91
CA LEU A 243 -17.53 -4.52 0.48
C LEU A 243 -16.58 -3.42 0.94
N ASP A 244 -15.53 -3.11 0.16
CA ASP A 244 -14.61 -2.00 0.46
C ASP A 244 -15.32 -0.66 0.51
N LEU A 245 -16.15 -0.35 -0.48
CA LEU A 245 -16.95 0.86 -0.49
C LEU A 245 -17.89 0.99 0.71
N SER A 246 -18.25 -0.11 1.36
CA SER A 246 -19.07 -0.04 2.56
C SER A 246 -18.31 0.41 3.81
N PHE A 247 -16.98 0.51 3.74
CA PHE A 247 -16.09 1.04 4.77
C PHE A 247 -15.52 2.41 4.38
N TRP A 248 -16.19 3.16 3.48
CA TRP A 248 -15.74 4.46 2.97
C TRP A 248 -15.36 5.45 4.07
N TRP A 249 -16.10 5.44 5.19
CA TRP A 249 -15.86 6.29 6.35
C TRP A 249 -14.49 6.02 7.01
N PHE A 250 -14.00 4.76 6.99
CA PHE A 250 -12.68 4.41 7.49
C PHE A 250 -11.58 4.99 6.59
N TYR A 251 -11.73 4.88 5.28
CA TYR A 251 -10.78 5.46 4.32
C TYR A 251 -10.81 6.99 4.36
N LEU A 252 -11.98 7.60 4.58
CA LEU A 252 -12.08 9.03 4.81
C LEU A 252 -11.37 9.43 6.11
N GLY A 253 -11.53 8.66 7.19
CA GLY A 253 -10.80 8.87 8.44
C GLY A 253 -9.28 8.82 8.24
N LEU A 254 -8.77 7.84 7.49
CA LEU A 254 -7.33 7.76 7.16
C LEU A 254 -6.88 8.95 6.31
N ALA A 255 -7.68 9.39 5.35
CA ALA A 255 -7.37 10.58 4.55
C ALA A 255 -7.29 11.85 5.43
N LEU A 256 -8.20 12.00 6.41
CA LEU A 256 -8.17 13.09 7.38
C LEU A 256 -6.91 13.02 8.28
N CYS A 257 -6.51 11.83 8.72
CA CYS A 257 -5.24 11.66 9.44
C CYS A 257 -4.05 12.13 8.57
N GLY A 258 -4.05 11.80 7.27
CA GLY A 258 -3.04 12.28 6.33
C GLY A 258 -3.04 13.80 6.19
N VAL A 259 -4.21 14.43 6.09
CA VAL A 259 -4.31 15.91 6.07
C VAL A 259 -3.77 16.53 7.36
N VAL A 260 -4.11 15.96 8.51
CA VAL A 260 -3.57 16.45 9.81
C VAL A 260 -2.06 16.26 9.88
N MET A 261 -1.52 15.14 9.37
CA MET A 261 -0.09 14.86 9.39
C MET A 261 0.75 15.93 8.65
N TYR A 262 0.20 16.53 7.59
CA TYR A 262 0.82 17.61 6.81
C TYR A 262 0.23 18.99 7.16
N GLY A 263 -0.42 19.13 8.32
CA GLY A 263 -1.12 20.34 8.71
C GLY A 263 -0.20 21.54 8.88
N ASP A 264 1.04 21.35 9.32
CA ASP A 264 2.08 22.37 9.40
C ASP A 264 2.39 22.98 8.03
N VAL A 265 2.64 22.15 7.03
CA VAL A 265 2.91 22.58 5.64
C VAL A 265 1.68 23.26 5.03
N ILE A 266 0.48 22.72 5.28
CA ILE A 266 -0.78 23.30 4.77
C ILE A 266 -1.00 24.69 5.36
N LEU A 267 -0.83 24.89 6.68
CA LEU A 267 -1.02 26.16 7.34
C LEU A 267 0.02 27.18 6.91
N GLU A 268 1.28 26.77 6.78
CA GLU A 268 2.35 27.63 6.25
C GLU A 268 2.04 28.11 4.81
N THR A 269 1.57 27.20 3.97
CA THR A 269 1.16 27.54 2.59
C THR A 269 -0.02 28.52 2.54
N LEU A 270 -0.92 28.44 3.53
CA LEU A 270 -2.05 29.38 3.70
C LEU A 270 -1.65 30.71 4.36
N GLY A 271 -0.36 30.91 4.67
CA GLY A 271 0.14 32.13 5.31
C GLY A 271 -0.16 32.23 6.80
N VAL A 272 -0.55 31.13 7.44
CA VAL A 272 -0.83 31.07 8.90
C VAL A 272 0.48 30.82 9.63
N ALA A 273 0.98 31.82 10.36
CA ALA A 273 2.17 31.68 11.19
C ALA A 273 1.85 30.85 12.44
N LEU A 274 2.61 29.78 12.68
CA LEU A 274 2.50 28.97 13.88
C LEU A 274 3.34 29.58 15.01
N PRO A 275 2.91 29.47 16.29
CA PRO A 275 3.58 30.09 17.42
C PRO A 275 4.89 29.41 17.84
N TRP A 276 5.24 28.28 17.22
CA TRP A 276 6.43 27.47 17.50
C TRP A 276 7.25 27.22 16.22
N ASN A 277 8.48 26.75 16.40
CA ASN A 277 9.38 26.48 15.26
C ASN A 277 8.87 25.29 14.40
N THR A 278 9.35 25.21 13.17
CA THR A 278 8.94 24.19 12.18
C THR A 278 9.09 22.76 12.69
N THR A 279 10.14 22.46 13.46
CA THR A 279 10.35 21.10 14.01
C THR A 279 9.27 20.75 15.04
N VAL A 280 8.92 21.68 15.93
CA VAL A 280 7.86 21.48 16.92
C VAL A 280 6.51 21.37 16.23
N SER A 281 6.22 22.22 15.25
CA SER A 281 5.00 22.15 14.42
C SER A 281 4.84 20.77 13.80
N TYR A 282 5.87 20.29 13.12
CA TYR A 282 5.87 18.95 12.54
C TYR A 282 5.51 17.86 13.55
N TYR A 283 6.16 17.83 14.72
CA TYR A 283 5.86 16.80 15.73
C TYR A 283 4.46 16.93 16.33
N VAL A 284 3.95 18.15 16.54
CA VAL A 284 2.58 18.34 17.05
C VAL A 284 1.56 17.75 16.10
N PHE A 285 1.65 18.07 14.81
CA PHE A 285 0.72 17.53 13.80
C PHE A 285 0.93 16.04 13.58
N TYR A 286 2.17 15.57 13.57
CA TYR A 286 2.49 14.15 13.41
C TYR A 286 1.92 13.30 14.56
N VAL A 287 2.12 13.73 15.82
CA VAL A 287 1.58 13.02 17.00
C VAL A 287 0.05 13.10 17.02
N ALA A 288 -0.55 14.25 16.66
CA ALA A 288 -2.00 14.37 16.55
C ALA A 288 -2.57 13.38 15.51
N ALA A 289 -1.94 13.27 14.34
CA ALA A 289 -2.32 12.32 13.31
C ALA A 289 -2.19 10.87 13.78
N LEU A 290 -1.09 10.51 14.47
CA LEU A 290 -0.90 9.17 15.06
C LEU A 290 -1.97 8.83 16.09
N VAL A 291 -2.34 9.76 16.96
CA VAL A 291 -3.41 9.56 17.95
C VAL A 291 -4.75 9.33 17.25
N MET A 292 -5.08 10.15 16.25
CA MET A 292 -6.31 9.98 15.45
C MET A 292 -6.33 8.62 14.74
N GLU A 293 -5.22 8.22 14.12
CA GLU A 293 -5.08 6.93 13.46
C GLU A 293 -5.23 5.77 14.45
N GLY A 294 -4.61 5.88 15.64
CA GLY A 294 -4.73 4.90 16.71
C GLY A 294 -6.18 4.72 17.17
N VAL A 295 -6.91 5.82 17.36
CA VAL A 295 -8.34 5.80 17.72
C VAL A 295 -9.15 5.14 16.58
N LEU A 296 -8.92 5.54 15.34
CA LEU A 296 -9.60 4.98 14.18
C LEU A 296 -9.34 3.46 14.05
N TYR A 297 -8.11 3.02 14.25
CA TYR A 297 -7.75 1.60 14.22
C TYR A 297 -8.40 0.83 15.37
N TYR A 298 -8.39 1.36 16.59
CA TYR A 298 -9.00 0.71 17.74
C TYR A 298 -10.48 0.39 17.53
N PHE A 299 -11.25 1.33 16.98
CA PHE A 299 -12.69 1.11 16.75
C PHE A 299 -13.02 0.31 15.50
N SER A 300 -12.18 0.35 14.47
CA SER A 300 -12.56 -0.10 13.13
C SER A 300 -11.82 -1.32 12.64
N LEU A 301 -10.56 -1.46 13.03
CA LEU A 301 -9.63 -2.35 12.34
C LEU A 301 -10.01 -3.83 12.49
N ASN A 302 -10.38 -4.26 13.72
CA ASN A 302 -10.82 -5.64 13.94
C ASN A 302 -12.09 -5.97 13.14
N HIS A 303 -13.07 -5.08 13.16
CA HIS A 303 -14.33 -5.26 12.44
C HIS A 303 -14.09 -5.40 10.93
N ILE A 304 -13.32 -4.49 10.34
CA ILE A 304 -13.01 -4.49 8.91
C ILE A 304 -12.24 -5.74 8.53
N GLN A 305 -11.15 -6.04 9.23
CA GLN A 305 -10.27 -7.16 8.86
C GLN A 305 -10.91 -8.53 9.12
N THR A 306 -11.72 -8.67 10.18
CA THR A 306 -12.48 -9.90 10.42
C THR A 306 -13.56 -10.10 9.36
N THR A 307 -14.15 -9.00 8.84
CA THR A 307 -15.08 -9.08 7.69
C THR A 307 -14.37 -9.60 6.43
N TYR A 308 -13.13 -9.18 6.17
CA TYR A 308 -12.34 -9.75 5.06
C TYR A 308 -11.97 -11.22 5.29
N ALA A 309 -11.63 -11.60 6.50
CA ALA A 309 -11.39 -13.01 6.84
C ALA A 309 -12.65 -13.87 6.64
N ALA A 310 -13.84 -13.36 7.00
CA ALA A 310 -15.11 -14.01 6.71
C ALA A 310 -15.40 -14.09 5.21
N ALA A 311 -15.07 -13.04 4.45
CA ALA A 311 -15.19 -13.06 2.98
C ALA A 311 -14.26 -14.08 2.35
N TYR A 312 -13.03 -14.25 2.86
CA TYR A 312 -12.10 -15.30 2.43
C TYR A 312 -12.68 -16.69 2.68
N GLU A 313 -13.18 -16.98 3.89
CA GLU A 313 -13.82 -18.27 4.20
C GLU A 313 -15.06 -18.54 3.30
N ALA A 314 -15.86 -17.51 3.01
CA ALA A 314 -16.99 -17.65 2.09
C ALA A 314 -16.57 -17.94 0.62
N LEU A 315 -15.36 -17.55 0.24
CA LEU A 315 -14.80 -17.82 -1.09
C LEU A 315 -14.04 -19.15 -1.17
N ARG A 316 -13.54 -19.66 -0.04
CA ARG A 316 -12.69 -20.84 0.04
C ARG A 316 -13.29 -22.12 -0.56
N PRO A 317 -14.58 -22.42 -0.45
CA PRO A 317 -15.20 -23.60 -1.07
C PRO A 317 -15.11 -23.63 -2.62
N LYS A 318 -14.75 -22.49 -3.22
CA LYS A 318 -14.53 -22.42 -4.66
C LYS A 318 -13.14 -22.92 -5.10
N LEU A 319 -12.23 -23.11 -4.17
CA LEU A 319 -10.98 -23.81 -4.43
C LEU A 319 -11.32 -25.31 -4.49
N GLN A 320 -11.20 -25.91 -5.66
CA GLN A 320 -11.18 -27.35 -5.76
C GLN A 320 -10.03 -27.86 -4.86
N PRO A 321 -10.25 -28.95 -4.07
CA PRO A 321 -9.14 -29.55 -3.35
C PRO A 321 -8.01 -29.77 -4.35
N ALA A 322 -6.82 -29.26 -4.03
CA ALA A 322 -5.65 -29.55 -4.85
C ALA A 322 -5.57 -31.06 -5.03
N PRO A 323 -5.43 -31.58 -6.27
CA PRO A 323 -5.25 -33.00 -6.44
C PRO A 323 -4.09 -33.41 -5.53
N THR A 324 -4.35 -34.35 -4.62
CA THR A 324 -3.39 -34.91 -3.68
C THR A 324 -2.31 -35.74 -4.40
N GLY A 325 -1.60 -35.12 -5.31
CA GLY A 325 -0.54 -35.73 -6.08
C GLY A 325 0.19 -34.61 -6.80
N GLY A 326 1.44 -34.46 -6.46
CA GLY A 326 2.31 -33.41 -6.93
C GLY A 326 2.22 -33.18 -8.44
N VAL A 327 2.63 -31.96 -8.81
CA VAL A 327 2.95 -31.52 -10.17
C VAL A 327 1.78 -30.94 -10.97
N VAL A 328 1.42 -29.70 -10.65
CA VAL A 328 0.65 -28.85 -11.60
C VAL A 328 1.56 -28.20 -12.65
N LEU A 329 2.87 -28.29 -12.52
CA LEU A 329 3.80 -27.80 -13.56
C LEU A 329 3.96 -28.75 -14.75
N GLY A 330 3.66 -30.05 -14.60
CA GLY A 330 3.68 -31.01 -15.70
C GLY A 330 2.62 -30.73 -16.78
N ASN A 331 1.41 -30.34 -16.36
CA ASN A 331 0.29 -30.19 -17.30
C ASN A 331 0.41 -28.97 -18.23
N ILE A 332 1.20 -27.96 -17.91
CA ILE A 332 1.40 -26.80 -18.82
C ILE A 332 2.38 -27.18 -19.95
N PHE A 333 3.38 -27.99 -19.62
CA PHE A 333 4.35 -28.47 -20.63
C PHE A 333 3.81 -29.62 -21.48
N ASP A 334 2.89 -30.45 -20.96
CA ASP A 334 2.25 -31.52 -21.70
C ASP A 334 1.19 -31.01 -22.67
N LEU A 335 0.47 -29.93 -22.34
CA LEU A 335 -0.43 -29.23 -23.28
C LEU A 335 0.33 -28.59 -24.44
N ALA A 336 1.57 -28.15 -24.21
CA ALA A 336 2.43 -27.61 -25.28
C ALA A 336 3.04 -28.69 -26.17
N LYS A 337 3.17 -29.96 -25.73
CA LYS A 337 3.65 -31.09 -26.50
C LYS A 337 2.56 -31.74 -27.35
N GLY A 338 1.33 -31.83 -26.84
CA GLY A 338 0.21 -32.47 -27.54
C GLY A 338 -0.31 -31.73 -28.77
N GLN A 339 0.18 -30.51 -29.06
CA GLN A 339 -0.19 -29.71 -30.22
C GLN A 339 0.74 -29.88 -31.43
N LYS A 340 1.79 -30.72 -31.32
CA LYS A 340 2.75 -30.97 -32.41
C LYS A 340 2.52 -32.28 -33.18
N ASP A 341 1.57 -33.08 -32.75
CA ASP A 341 1.29 -34.40 -33.35
C ASP A 341 -0.15 -34.52 -33.93
N GLN A 342 -0.74 -33.40 -34.34
CA GLN A 342 -1.97 -33.40 -35.16
C GLN A 342 -1.77 -32.59 -36.43
#